data_d95bc87320528a8260bd5ffc2a39ab15
#
_entry.id   d95bc87320528a8260bd5ffc2a39ab15
#
_cell.length_a   1.000
_cell.length_b   1.000
_cell.length_c   1.000
_cell.angle_alpha   90.00
_cell.angle_beta   90.00
_cell.angle_gamma   90.00
#
_symmetry.space_group_name_H-M   'P 1'
#
loop_
_entity.id
_entity.type
_entity.pdbx_description
1 polymer ?
#
loop_
_entity_poly.entity_id
_entity_poly.type
_entity_poly.pdbx_seq_one_letter_code
_entity_poly.pdbx_strand_id
1 'polypeptide(L)'
;LRLVGSEMCIRDSRIIAEQYIEDKKSHELYDYKFFCFNGKVKLFKIDFDRFTEHHANYYTPTGEILPLVETAYPPQFDRIISMPSTLPQMISLAETLSCGIPFLRVDFYTIGMDIFFGELTFFPTSGMTPFEPKDWDKKLGDMLILPTKNK
;
A
#
# COMPACT_ATOMS: atom_id res chain seq x y z
N LEU A 1 -9.25 -3.54 -20.84
CA LEU A 1 -10.04 -2.71 -19.92
C LEU A 1 -10.26 -3.46 -18.61
N ARG A 2 -9.98 -2.83 -17.53
CA ARG A 2 -10.22 -3.36 -16.18
C ARG A 2 -11.30 -2.53 -15.49
N LEU A 3 -12.21 -3.18 -14.78
CA LEU A 3 -13.12 -2.51 -13.86
C LEU A 3 -12.33 -2.16 -12.60
N VAL A 4 -12.36 -0.88 -12.22
CA VAL A 4 -11.67 -0.36 -11.05
C VAL A 4 -12.68 -0.12 -9.94
N GLY A 5 -12.38 -0.64 -8.79
CA GLY A 5 -13.12 -0.46 -7.56
C GLY A 5 -13.61 -1.77 -6.97
N SER A 6 -13.45 -1.92 -5.65
CA SER A 6 -14.17 -2.91 -4.88
C SER A 6 -15.47 -2.28 -4.36
N GLU A 7 -16.46 -3.10 -4.07
CA GLU A 7 -17.75 -2.65 -3.52
C GLU A 7 -17.61 -1.81 -2.23
N MET A 8 -16.45 -1.90 -1.56
CA MET A 8 -16.16 -1.15 -0.35
C MET A 8 -15.65 0.28 -0.60
N CYS A 9 -15.08 0.54 -1.77
CA CYS A 9 -14.41 1.82 -2.05
C CYS A 9 -15.23 2.76 -2.93
N ILE A 10 -16.20 2.24 -3.72
CA ILE A 10 -17.00 3.04 -4.65
C ILE A 10 -18.48 2.87 -4.30
N ARG A 11 -19.05 3.84 -3.58
CA ARG A 11 -20.47 3.89 -3.24
C ARG A 11 -21.30 4.72 -4.21
N ASP A 12 -20.69 5.32 -5.20
CA ASP A 12 -21.41 6.07 -6.21
C ASP A 12 -21.80 5.16 -7.39
N SER A 13 -22.85 5.52 -8.08
CA SER A 13 -23.43 4.76 -9.19
C SER A 13 -22.63 4.86 -10.50
N ARG A 14 -21.32 5.12 -10.43
CA ARG A 14 -20.46 5.26 -11.60
C ARG A 14 -19.55 4.04 -11.76
N ILE A 15 -19.54 3.49 -12.97
CA ILE A 15 -18.59 2.45 -13.38
C ILE A 15 -17.43 3.14 -14.06
N ILE A 16 -16.22 2.95 -13.54
CA ILE A 16 -14.98 3.45 -14.12
C ILE A 16 -14.27 2.28 -14.78
N ALA A 17 -13.86 2.45 -16.02
CA ALA A 17 -13.03 1.52 -16.74
C ALA A 17 -11.74 2.22 -17.17
N GLU A 18 -10.61 1.61 -16.86
CA GLU A 18 -9.29 2.11 -17.23
C GLU A 18 -8.54 1.11 -18.11
N GLN A 19 -7.46 1.58 -18.74
CA GLN A 19 -6.59 0.70 -19.51
C GLN A 19 -5.91 -0.29 -18.55
N TYR A 20 -5.91 -1.57 -18.93
CA TYR A 20 -5.17 -2.59 -18.19
C TYR A 20 -3.67 -2.28 -18.26
N ILE A 21 -3.02 -2.25 -17.10
CA ILE A 21 -1.59 -2.00 -16.96
C ILE A 21 -0.89 -3.34 -16.82
N GLU A 22 0.10 -3.59 -17.65
CA GLU A 22 0.89 -4.82 -17.68
C GLU A 22 2.36 -4.47 -17.92
N ASP A 23 3.26 -5.01 -17.11
CA ASP A 23 4.68 -5.01 -17.44
C ASP A 23 5.03 -6.17 -18.36
N LYS A 24 5.22 -5.85 -19.64
CA LYS A 24 5.54 -6.84 -20.68
C LYS A 24 6.90 -7.52 -20.50
N LYS A 25 7.78 -6.99 -19.64
CA LYS A 25 9.12 -7.52 -19.42
C LYS A 25 9.16 -8.51 -18.26
N SER A 26 8.53 -8.17 -17.15
CA SER A 26 8.54 -8.99 -15.93
C SER A 26 7.36 -9.94 -15.83
N HIS A 27 6.30 -9.73 -16.63
CA HIS A 27 5.02 -10.43 -16.54
C HIS A 27 4.35 -10.33 -15.16
N GLU A 28 4.93 -9.57 -14.26
CA GLU A 28 4.44 -9.35 -12.91
C GLU A 28 4.42 -7.84 -12.60
N LEU A 29 3.29 -7.36 -12.17
CA LEU A 29 3.11 -5.98 -11.75
C LEU A 29 3.00 -5.95 -10.22
N TYR A 30 4.03 -5.45 -9.56
CA TYR A 30 4.01 -5.25 -8.11
C TYR A 30 3.08 -4.11 -7.72
N ASP A 31 2.31 -4.33 -6.66
CA ASP A 31 1.41 -3.34 -6.08
C ASP A 31 2.06 -2.77 -4.81
N TYR A 32 2.52 -1.51 -4.89
CA TYR A 32 3.21 -0.81 -3.80
C TYR A 32 2.19 -0.03 -2.98
N LYS A 33 1.98 -0.41 -1.72
CA LYS A 33 1.00 0.17 -0.82
C LYS A 33 1.68 0.92 0.32
N PHE A 34 1.67 2.24 0.25
CA PHE A 34 2.34 3.13 1.20
C PHE A 34 1.43 3.48 2.36
N PHE A 35 1.83 3.14 3.57
CA PHE A 35 1.11 3.47 4.80
C PHE A 35 1.63 4.80 5.33
N CYS A 36 0.80 5.82 5.18
CA CYS A 36 1.11 7.19 5.58
C CYS A 36 0.42 7.51 6.91
N PHE A 37 1.20 7.95 7.88
CA PHE A 37 0.72 8.43 9.17
C PHE A 37 1.05 9.92 9.31
N ASN A 38 0.02 10.75 9.45
CA ASN A 38 0.17 12.21 9.57
C ASN A 38 1.00 12.84 8.43
N GLY A 39 0.74 12.40 7.19
CA GLY A 39 1.43 12.89 6.00
C GLY A 39 2.84 12.36 5.80
N LYS A 40 3.24 11.30 6.53
CA LYS A 40 4.56 10.68 6.39
C LYS A 40 4.47 9.20 6.16
N VAL A 41 5.16 8.69 5.13
CA VAL A 41 5.30 7.26 4.90
C VAL A 41 6.12 6.66 6.04
N LYS A 42 5.56 5.70 6.75
CA LYS A 42 6.24 4.97 7.84
C LYS A 42 6.68 3.58 7.43
N LEU A 43 5.94 2.95 6.54
CA LEU A 43 6.23 1.66 5.94
C LEU A 43 5.47 1.54 4.62
N PHE A 44 5.84 0.56 3.83
CA PHE A 44 5.05 0.17 2.67
C PHE A 44 5.00 -1.36 2.54
N LYS A 45 3.98 -1.84 1.84
CA LYS A 45 3.76 -3.25 1.53
C LYS A 45 3.90 -3.44 0.03
N ILE A 46 4.49 -4.56 -0.39
CA ILE A 46 4.47 -5.01 -1.78
C ILE A 46 3.65 -6.27 -1.84
N ASP A 47 2.56 -6.22 -2.62
CA ASP A 47 1.78 -7.40 -2.98
C ASP A 47 2.30 -7.97 -4.31
N PHE A 48 2.51 -9.29 -4.35
CA PHE A 48 3.04 -10.01 -5.51
C PHE A 48 2.36 -11.38 -5.67
N ASP A 49 2.54 -12.03 -6.82
CA ASP A 49 1.92 -13.31 -7.20
C ASP A 49 0.37 -13.30 -7.07
N ARG A 50 -0.27 -12.14 -7.28
CA ARG A 50 -1.70 -11.89 -6.98
C ARG A 50 -2.68 -12.79 -7.74
N PHE A 51 -2.26 -13.39 -8.85
CA PHE A 51 -3.09 -14.25 -9.69
C PHE A 51 -2.81 -15.74 -9.52
N THR A 52 -1.84 -16.09 -8.69
CA THR A 52 -1.43 -17.46 -8.41
C THR A 52 -1.52 -17.74 -6.90
N GLU A 53 -0.50 -17.42 -6.15
CA GLU A 53 -0.41 -17.58 -4.70
C GLU A 53 -0.04 -16.23 -4.07
N HIS A 54 -1.06 -15.44 -3.74
CA HIS A 54 -0.90 -14.07 -3.31
C HIS A 54 -0.07 -13.95 -2.03
N HIS A 55 1.06 -13.28 -2.12
CA HIS A 55 1.96 -12.98 -1.01
C HIS A 55 2.09 -11.49 -0.78
N ALA A 56 2.52 -11.10 0.42
CA ALA A 56 2.80 -9.71 0.76
C ALA A 56 3.96 -9.58 1.75
N ASN A 57 4.91 -8.73 1.44
CA ASN A 57 6.00 -8.36 2.35
C ASN A 57 5.94 -6.88 2.70
N TYR A 58 6.29 -6.55 3.94
CA TYR A 58 6.36 -5.18 4.43
C TYR A 58 7.80 -4.68 4.48
N TYR A 59 7.98 -3.38 4.23
CA TYR A 59 9.29 -2.74 4.12
C TYR A 59 9.32 -1.39 4.84
N THR A 60 10.52 -1.03 5.33
CA THR A 60 10.81 0.35 5.74
C THR A 60 10.80 1.28 4.53
N PRO A 61 10.70 2.62 4.70
CA PRO A 61 10.83 3.56 3.58
C PRO A 61 12.17 3.46 2.83
N THR A 62 13.19 2.86 3.44
CA THR A 62 14.51 2.61 2.81
C THR A 62 14.58 1.29 2.04
N GLY A 63 13.49 0.48 2.06
CA GLY A 63 13.41 -0.79 1.34
C GLY A 63 13.93 -2.00 2.12
N GLU A 64 14.16 -1.87 3.43
CA GLU A 64 14.53 -3.00 4.29
C GLU A 64 13.27 -3.78 4.69
N ILE A 65 13.33 -5.11 4.63
CA ILE A 65 12.20 -5.96 4.97
C ILE A 65 11.86 -5.88 6.46
N LEU A 66 10.58 -5.79 6.78
CA LEU A 66 10.08 -5.78 8.15
C LEU A 66 9.51 -7.17 8.53
N PRO A 67 9.73 -7.65 9.76
CA PRO A 67 9.11 -8.87 10.26
C PRO A 67 7.66 -8.59 10.69
N LEU A 68 6.89 -8.05 9.76
CA LEU A 68 5.49 -7.67 9.92
C LEU A 68 4.66 -8.47 8.92
N VAL A 69 3.62 -9.10 9.40
CA VAL A 69 2.73 -9.97 8.63
C VAL A 69 1.29 -9.52 8.83
N GLU A 70 0.57 -9.42 7.74
CA GLU A 70 -0.89 -9.34 7.73
C GLU A 70 -1.45 -10.74 7.52
N THR A 71 -2.31 -11.22 8.41
CA THR A 71 -2.76 -12.63 8.40
C THR A 71 -3.50 -13.05 7.13
N ALA A 72 -3.95 -12.09 6.33
CA ALA A 72 -4.67 -12.35 5.08
C ALA A 72 -3.75 -12.85 3.94
N TYR A 73 -2.46 -12.47 3.96
CA TYR A 73 -1.51 -12.80 2.90
C TYR A 73 -0.19 -13.28 3.51
N PRO A 74 0.22 -14.53 3.24
CA PRO A 74 1.45 -15.06 3.82
C PRO A 74 2.67 -14.29 3.30
N PRO A 75 3.69 -14.04 4.15
CA PRO A 75 4.92 -13.42 3.72
C PRO A 75 5.81 -14.42 2.98
N GLN A 76 6.69 -13.92 2.14
CA GLN A 76 7.78 -14.67 1.54
C GLN A 76 9.08 -13.89 1.77
N PHE A 77 9.65 -14.01 2.98
CA PHE A 77 10.80 -13.21 3.42
C PHE A 77 12.10 -13.52 2.68
N ASP A 78 12.23 -14.71 2.09
CA ASP A 78 13.36 -15.14 1.29
C ASP A 78 13.31 -14.61 -0.15
N ARG A 79 12.17 -14.07 -0.59
CA ARG A 79 12.05 -13.44 -1.89
C ARG A 79 12.75 -12.08 -1.92
N ILE A 80 13.80 -11.99 -2.72
CA ILE A 80 14.51 -10.73 -2.93
C ILE A 80 13.78 -9.92 -4.01
N ILE A 81 13.18 -8.80 -3.60
CA ILE A 81 12.56 -7.83 -4.51
C ILE A 81 13.49 -6.62 -4.63
N SER A 82 14.00 -6.39 -5.84
CA SER A 82 14.77 -5.17 -6.12
C SER A 82 13.87 -3.94 -6.03
N MET A 83 14.21 -3.01 -5.16
CA MET A 83 13.46 -1.75 -5.06
C MET A 83 13.60 -0.94 -6.34
N PRO A 84 12.50 -0.42 -6.88
CA PRO A 84 12.54 0.37 -8.11
C PRO A 84 13.21 1.71 -7.86
N SER A 85 13.89 2.24 -8.88
CA SER A 85 14.49 3.57 -8.82
C SER A 85 13.47 4.70 -8.59
N THR A 86 12.19 4.42 -8.85
CA THR A 86 11.05 5.31 -8.60
C THR A 86 10.59 5.34 -7.14
N LEU A 87 11.12 4.48 -6.25
CA LEU A 87 10.70 4.40 -4.85
C LEU A 87 10.73 5.76 -4.11
N PRO A 88 11.80 6.59 -4.21
CA PRO A 88 11.82 7.90 -3.56
C PRO A 88 10.73 8.84 -4.08
N GLN A 89 10.42 8.77 -5.38
CA GLN A 89 9.37 9.56 -5.99
C GLN A 89 7.98 9.09 -5.55
N MET A 90 7.73 7.78 -5.48
CA MET A 90 6.48 7.23 -4.95
C MET A 90 6.25 7.66 -3.50
N ILE A 91 7.30 7.61 -2.65
CA ILE A 91 7.21 8.09 -1.26
C ILE A 91 6.82 9.57 -1.22
N SER A 92 7.48 10.43 -2.01
CA SER A 92 7.16 11.87 -2.08
C SER A 92 5.72 12.14 -2.51
N LEU A 93 5.23 11.39 -3.51
CA LEU A 93 3.85 11.48 -3.98
C LEU A 93 2.86 11.01 -2.90
N ALA A 94 3.14 9.88 -2.22
CA ALA A 94 2.32 9.38 -1.14
C ALA A 94 2.21 10.37 0.03
N GLU A 95 3.32 11.00 0.42
CA GLU A 95 3.34 12.03 1.46
C GLU A 95 2.56 13.28 1.04
N THR A 96 2.65 13.66 -0.23
CA THR A 96 1.88 14.79 -0.78
C THR A 96 0.38 14.51 -0.71
N LEU A 97 -0.05 13.31 -1.18
CA LEU A 97 -1.45 12.91 -1.20
C LEU A 97 -2.04 12.72 0.21
N SER A 98 -1.21 12.35 1.19
CA SER A 98 -1.64 12.12 2.58
C SER A 98 -1.48 13.35 3.48
N CYS A 99 -1.06 14.49 2.94
CA CYS A 99 -0.85 15.71 3.72
C CYS A 99 -2.14 16.13 4.45
N GLY A 100 -2.03 16.35 5.77
CA GLY A 100 -3.18 16.74 6.62
C GLY A 100 -4.15 15.60 6.97
N ILE A 101 -3.88 14.39 6.54
CA ILE A 101 -4.70 13.21 6.84
C ILE A 101 -4.01 12.37 7.93
N PRO A 102 -4.69 12.02 9.04
CA PRO A 102 -4.10 11.24 10.13
C PRO A 102 -3.57 9.87 9.68
N PHE A 103 -4.33 9.18 8.82
CA PHE A 103 -3.91 7.93 8.19
C PHE A 103 -4.45 7.84 6.78
N LEU A 104 -3.58 7.44 5.85
CA LEU A 104 -3.96 7.14 4.48
C LEU A 104 -3.02 6.07 3.90
N ARG A 105 -3.58 5.02 3.28
CA ARG A 105 -2.80 4.14 2.42
C ARG A 105 -2.90 4.65 0.99
N VAL A 106 -1.75 4.81 0.33
CA VAL A 106 -1.65 5.24 -1.06
C VAL A 106 -1.03 4.12 -1.87
N ASP A 107 -1.72 3.67 -2.90
CA ASP A 107 -1.30 2.53 -3.71
C ASP A 107 -0.79 3.01 -5.08
N PHE A 108 0.37 2.50 -5.49
CA PHE A 108 0.99 2.77 -6.77
C PHE A 108 1.46 1.49 -7.46
N TYR A 109 1.54 1.58 -8.78
CA TYR A 109 2.27 0.65 -9.64
C TYR A 109 3.40 1.38 -10.34
N THR A 110 4.44 0.63 -10.75
CA THR A 110 5.53 1.23 -11.54
C THR A 110 5.96 0.32 -12.67
N ILE A 111 6.21 0.88 -13.85
CA ILE A 111 6.78 0.20 -15.01
C ILE A 111 7.93 1.06 -15.54
N GLY A 112 9.15 0.57 -15.35
CA GLY A 112 10.35 1.35 -15.67
C GLY A 112 10.42 2.61 -14.79
N MET A 113 10.30 3.78 -15.40
CA MET A 113 10.32 5.08 -14.71
C MET A 113 8.93 5.69 -14.53
N ASP A 114 7.89 5.06 -15.08
CA ASP A 114 6.52 5.56 -14.99
C ASP A 114 5.84 5.06 -13.71
N ILE A 115 5.17 5.97 -13.00
CA ILE A 115 4.40 5.68 -11.78
C ILE A 115 2.92 5.84 -12.11
N PHE A 116 2.15 4.81 -11.80
CA PHE A 116 0.70 4.79 -11.99
C PHE A 116 0.00 4.81 -10.64
N PHE A 117 -0.98 5.68 -10.50
CA PHE A 117 -1.81 5.74 -9.31
C PHE A 117 -2.79 4.55 -9.29
N GLY A 118 -2.90 3.90 -8.12
CA GLY A 118 -3.85 2.82 -7.87
C GLY A 118 -5.08 3.31 -7.14
N GLU A 119 -4.98 3.47 -5.81
CA GLU A 119 -6.10 3.90 -4.98
C GLU A 119 -5.65 4.64 -3.71
N LEU A 120 -6.60 5.31 -3.06
CA LEU A 120 -6.49 5.83 -1.70
C LEU A 120 -7.38 5.00 -0.78
N THR A 121 -6.81 4.48 0.32
CA THR A 121 -7.57 3.66 1.27
C THR A 121 -7.45 4.23 2.68
N PHE A 122 -8.59 4.64 3.25
CA PHE A 122 -8.64 5.20 4.61
C PHE A 122 -8.67 4.09 5.68
N PHE A 123 -9.29 2.96 5.39
CA PHE A 123 -9.48 1.85 6.33
C PHE A 123 -9.12 0.53 5.63
N PRO A 124 -7.82 0.17 5.53
CA PRO A 124 -7.42 -1.10 4.95
C PRO A 124 -8.11 -2.26 5.64
N THR A 125 -8.66 -3.19 4.85
CA THR A 125 -9.42 -4.36 5.36
C THR A 125 -10.46 -4.00 6.43
N SER A 126 -11.09 -2.83 6.30
CA SER A 126 -12.05 -2.28 7.27
C SER A 126 -11.47 -2.12 8.69
N GLY A 127 -10.14 -2.07 8.85
CA GLY A 127 -9.44 -1.99 10.13
C GLY A 127 -9.51 -3.27 10.96
N MET A 128 -9.90 -4.41 10.38
CA MET A 128 -10.21 -5.65 11.12
C MET A 128 -9.14 -6.74 11.01
N THR A 129 -8.20 -6.62 10.08
CA THR A 129 -7.15 -7.64 9.92
C THR A 129 -6.04 -7.41 10.95
N PRO A 130 -5.74 -8.39 11.81
CA PRO A 130 -4.67 -8.28 12.79
C PRO A 130 -3.30 -8.37 12.12
N PHE A 131 -2.31 -7.76 12.78
CA PHE A 131 -0.91 -7.89 12.42
C PHE A 131 -0.20 -8.90 13.33
N GLU A 132 0.82 -9.54 12.79
CA GLU A 132 1.71 -10.42 13.52
C GLU A 132 3.18 -9.98 13.34
N PRO A 133 4.03 -10.06 14.41
CA PRO A 133 3.65 -10.27 15.82
C PRO A 133 2.71 -9.19 16.36
N LYS A 134 1.88 -9.51 17.36
CA LYS A 134 0.82 -8.63 17.90
C LYS A 134 1.29 -7.26 18.41
N ASP A 135 2.57 -7.12 18.73
CA ASP A 135 3.14 -5.81 19.12
C ASP A 135 3.13 -4.80 17.97
N TRP A 136 2.98 -5.25 16.72
CA TRP A 136 2.84 -4.33 15.58
C TRP A 136 1.52 -3.56 15.59
N ASP A 137 0.43 -4.12 16.09
CA ASP A 137 -0.83 -3.39 16.24
C ASP A 137 -0.63 -2.14 17.09
N LYS A 138 0.09 -2.33 18.23
CA LYS A 138 0.43 -1.20 19.10
C LYS A 138 1.41 -0.23 18.45
N LYS A 139 2.48 -0.71 17.80
CA LYS A 139 3.47 0.14 17.14
C LYS A 139 2.84 1.00 16.06
N LEU A 140 1.97 0.43 15.23
CA LEU A 140 1.26 1.19 14.20
C LEU A 140 0.24 2.16 14.81
N GLY A 141 -0.49 1.73 15.85
CA GLY A 141 -1.39 2.60 16.59
C GLY A 141 -0.70 3.80 17.21
N ASP A 142 0.50 3.62 17.78
CA ASP A 142 1.30 4.71 18.38
C ASP A 142 1.80 5.72 17.33
N MET A 143 1.84 5.36 16.04
CA MET A 143 2.18 6.29 14.95
C MET A 143 1.01 7.21 14.57
N LEU A 144 -0.22 6.85 14.96
CA LEU A 144 -1.43 7.57 14.59
C LEU A 144 -1.69 8.71 15.58
N ILE A 145 -1.66 9.96 15.09
CA ILE A 145 -2.01 11.14 15.86
C ILE A 145 -3.36 11.64 15.38
N LEU A 146 -4.39 11.42 16.20
CA LEU A 146 -5.73 11.92 15.90
C LEU A 146 -5.85 13.41 16.23
N PRO A 147 -6.60 14.19 15.42
CA PRO A 147 -6.86 15.59 15.75
C PRO A 147 -7.63 15.68 17.06
N THR A 148 -7.13 16.47 17.99
CA THR A 148 -7.86 16.79 19.22
C THR A 148 -9.06 17.66 18.86
N LYS A 149 -10.26 17.27 19.30
CA LYS A 149 -11.41 18.17 19.23
C LYS A 149 -11.09 19.39 20.10
N ASN A 150 -10.83 20.53 19.48
CA ASN A 150 -10.89 21.79 20.23
C ASN A 150 -12.32 21.90 20.80
N LYS A 151 -12.43 21.88 22.14
CA LYS A 151 -13.68 22.12 22.84
C LYS A 151 -14.07 23.59 22.69
#